data_0e27a81384a3f659702e55e242c25695
#
_entry.id   0e27a81384a3f659702e55e242c25695
#
_cell.length_a   1.000
_cell.length_b   1.000
_cell.length_c   1.000
_cell.angle_alpha   90.00
_cell.angle_beta   90.00
_cell.angle_gamma   90.00
#
_symmetry.space_group_name_H-M   'P 1'
#
loop_
_entity.id
_entity.type
_entity.pdbx_description
1 polymer ?
#
loop_
_entity_poly.entity_id
_entity_poly.type
_entity_poly.pdbx_seq_one_letter_code
_entity_poly.pdbx_strand_id
1 'polypeptide(L)'
;VHRDGPDNLLSEFDIGYGDVDAAFDAAPHVFQESLWQHRGGGHSMECRGGIAEYDTASDQLTYWCSTQTPHAALRTLVDMLGRDESDTRVVTPDIGGGFGPKLVFYPEDVTLCIAAMFLGRPVKWIEDRREHFVATTQERDQYWEIEVACDEDGKLLGIRGEIVHDHGAYTGRGINLAANSAETLTMGYVVPTCRMNVKVALTNKIPTTPVRGAGHPQATFAMERLRLGPTLHPNITYKRSNRLPNNLGFQ
;
A
#
# COMPACT_ATOMS: atom_id res chain seq x y z
N VAL A 1 5.23 19.53 6.33
CA VAL A 1 6.28 18.67 6.87
C VAL A 1 7.59 18.91 6.13
N HIS A 2 7.55 19.07 4.82
CA HIS A 2 8.73 19.33 3.97
C HIS A 2 8.74 20.81 3.58
N ARG A 3 9.77 21.56 4.04
CA ARG A 3 9.85 23.02 3.85
C ARG A 3 10.18 23.45 2.43
N ASP A 4 10.74 22.55 1.62
CA ASP A 4 11.30 22.86 0.31
C ASP A 4 10.35 22.47 -0.85
N GLY A 5 9.15 21.98 -0.57
CA GLY A 5 8.13 21.64 -1.57
C GLY A 5 7.13 22.80 -1.77
N PRO A 6 6.77 23.14 -3.01
CA PRO A 6 5.81 24.21 -3.30
C PRO A 6 4.38 23.91 -2.82
N ASP A 7 4.06 22.63 -2.65
CA ASP A 7 2.77 22.13 -2.19
C ASP A 7 2.92 20.76 -1.51
N ASN A 8 1.79 20.10 -1.23
CA ASN A 8 1.75 18.76 -0.63
C ASN A 8 1.74 17.64 -1.67
N LEU A 9 1.73 17.96 -2.96
CA LEU A 9 1.65 16.97 -4.02
C LEU A 9 3.03 16.33 -4.23
N LEU A 10 3.15 15.04 -3.86
CA LEU A 10 4.37 14.27 -4.06
C LEU A 10 4.51 13.81 -5.50
N SER A 11 3.42 13.38 -6.12
CA SER A 11 3.38 12.86 -7.49
C SER A 11 1.98 12.94 -8.06
N GLU A 12 1.90 13.15 -9.39
CA GLU A 12 0.69 13.05 -10.16
C GLU A 12 0.99 12.34 -11.48
N PHE A 13 0.14 11.39 -11.86
CA PHE A 13 0.30 10.62 -13.10
C PHE A 13 -1.01 10.00 -13.54
N ASP A 14 -1.11 9.68 -14.82
CA ASP A 14 -2.25 8.98 -15.41
C ASP A 14 -1.94 7.51 -15.65
N ILE A 15 -2.94 6.66 -15.42
CA ILE A 15 -2.92 5.23 -15.75
C ILE A 15 -4.19 4.94 -16.56
N GLY A 16 -4.03 4.30 -17.72
CA GLY A 16 -5.19 3.99 -18.53
C GLY A 16 -4.88 3.33 -19.87
N TYR A 17 -5.96 3.04 -20.59
CA TYR A 17 -5.91 2.45 -21.93
C TYR A 17 -7.24 2.73 -22.67
N GLY A 18 -7.17 2.66 -24.01
CA GLY A 18 -8.31 2.85 -24.88
C GLY A 18 -8.74 4.34 -25.01
N ASP A 19 -9.81 4.59 -25.76
CA ASP A 19 -10.37 5.91 -25.96
C ASP A 19 -11.56 6.12 -25.02
N VAL A 20 -11.27 6.66 -23.85
CA VAL A 20 -12.27 6.88 -22.79
C VAL A 20 -13.26 7.96 -23.17
N ASP A 21 -12.83 9.02 -23.82
CA ASP A 21 -13.70 10.14 -24.16
C ASP A 21 -14.75 9.70 -25.18
N ALA A 22 -14.35 8.98 -26.22
CA ALA A 22 -15.30 8.39 -27.17
C ALA A 22 -16.28 7.40 -26.51
N ALA A 23 -15.83 6.63 -25.53
CA ALA A 23 -16.71 5.69 -24.81
C ALA A 23 -17.76 6.42 -23.96
N PHE A 24 -17.40 7.51 -23.31
CA PHE A 24 -18.32 8.31 -22.50
C PHE A 24 -19.28 9.13 -23.36
N ASP A 25 -18.84 9.67 -24.49
CA ASP A 25 -19.70 10.40 -25.44
C ASP A 25 -20.76 9.49 -26.07
N ALA A 26 -20.45 8.23 -26.29
CA ALA A 26 -21.36 7.23 -26.86
C ALA A 26 -22.27 6.55 -25.82
N ALA A 27 -22.02 6.72 -24.53
CA ALA A 27 -22.71 5.98 -23.48
C ALA A 27 -24.11 6.57 -23.19
N PRO A 28 -25.18 5.77 -23.25
CA PRO A 28 -26.52 6.18 -22.83
C PRO A 28 -26.62 6.36 -21.31
N HIS A 29 -25.77 5.71 -20.55
CA HIS A 29 -25.77 5.76 -19.09
C HIS A 29 -24.39 6.02 -18.53
N VAL A 30 -24.30 7.00 -17.61
CA VAL A 30 -23.09 7.29 -16.83
C VAL A 30 -23.47 7.33 -15.35
N PHE A 31 -22.70 6.61 -14.53
CA PHE A 31 -22.85 6.59 -13.07
C PHE A 31 -21.58 7.10 -12.43
N GLN A 32 -21.75 7.86 -11.36
CA GLN A 32 -20.64 8.44 -10.58
C GLN A 32 -20.71 7.99 -9.13
N GLU A 33 -19.54 7.75 -8.53
CA GLU A 33 -19.37 7.48 -7.11
C GLU A 33 -18.22 8.31 -6.54
N SER A 34 -18.47 8.91 -5.38
CA SER A 34 -17.45 9.52 -4.53
C SER A 34 -17.18 8.56 -3.36
N LEU A 35 -15.98 8.03 -3.27
CA LEU A 35 -15.65 7.01 -2.28
C LEU A 35 -14.49 7.45 -1.40
N TRP A 36 -14.58 7.11 -0.13
CA TRP A 36 -13.47 7.24 0.79
C TRP A 36 -13.17 5.92 1.46
N GLN A 37 -11.92 5.51 1.36
CA GLN A 37 -11.39 4.35 2.04
C GLN A 37 -10.52 4.79 3.19
N HIS A 38 -10.98 4.51 4.40
CA HIS A 38 -10.32 4.91 5.63
C HIS A 38 -8.88 4.41 5.71
N ARG A 39 -8.04 5.22 6.37
CA ARG A 39 -6.74 4.77 6.85
C ARG A 39 -6.93 3.60 7.81
N GLY A 40 -6.12 2.55 7.63
CA GLY A 40 -6.13 1.35 8.45
C GLY A 40 -4.72 0.84 8.69
N GLY A 41 -4.59 -0.31 9.33
CA GLY A 41 -3.29 -0.94 9.57
C GLY A 41 -3.38 -2.45 9.62
N GLY A 42 -2.30 -3.11 9.25
CA GLY A 42 -2.14 -4.56 9.35
C GLY A 42 -1.64 -4.96 10.74
N HIS A 43 -2.53 -4.93 11.73
CA HIS A 43 -2.15 -5.19 13.11
C HIS A 43 -1.99 -6.69 13.37
N SER A 44 -0.74 -7.19 13.33
CA SER A 44 -0.41 -8.56 13.73
C SER A 44 -0.60 -8.78 15.22
N MET A 45 -0.87 -10.05 15.63
CA MET A 45 -1.02 -10.39 17.05
C MET A 45 0.28 -10.13 17.82
N GLU A 46 1.43 -10.46 17.26
CA GLU A 46 2.73 -10.06 17.76
C GLU A 46 3.02 -8.62 17.32
N CYS A 47 3.31 -7.73 18.27
CA CYS A 47 3.83 -6.39 17.99
C CYS A 47 5.26 -6.47 17.44
N ARG A 48 5.87 -5.33 17.10
CA ARG A 48 7.28 -5.28 16.71
C ARG A 48 8.17 -5.49 17.93
N GLY A 49 9.39 -5.95 17.71
CA GLY A 49 10.37 -6.06 18.76
C GLY A 49 11.67 -6.66 18.26
N GLY A 50 12.70 -6.50 19.06
CA GLY A 50 14.01 -7.04 18.76
C GLY A 50 14.92 -7.13 19.96
N ILE A 51 16.02 -7.85 19.75
CA ILE A 51 17.16 -7.94 20.67
C ILE A 51 18.40 -7.66 19.84
N ALA A 52 19.22 -6.73 20.28
CA ALA A 52 20.54 -6.48 19.71
C ALA A 52 21.61 -6.88 20.70
N GLU A 53 22.64 -7.56 20.21
CA GLU A 53 23.84 -7.96 20.98
C GLU A 53 25.08 -7.56 20.18
N TYR A 54 26.03 -6.97 20.85
CA TYR A 54 27.31 -6.62 20.28
C TYR A 54 28.44 -7.24 21.07
N ASP A 55 29.21 -8.10 20.40
CA ASP A 55 30.42 -8.71 20.95
C ASP A 55 31.63 -7.82 20.63
N THR A 56 32.16 -7.16 21.66
CA THR A 56 33.32 -6.26 21.54
C THR A 56 34.62 -6.99 21.20
N ALA A 57 34.72 -8.31 21.46
CA ALA A 57 35.95 -9.09 21.21
C ALA A 57 36.06 -9.45 19.71
N SER A 58 34.99 -9.78 19.08
CA SER A 58 34.93 -10.15 17.66
C SER A 58 34.42 -9.06 16.74
N ASP A 59 34.01 -7.91 17.27
CA ASP A 59 33.33 -6.83 16.58
C ASP A 59 32.06 -7.30 15.84
N GLN A 60 31.35 -8.30 16.37
CA GLN A 60 30.14 -8.83 15.77
C GLN A 60 28.88 -8.20 16.36
N LEU A 61 28.02 -7.66 15.49
CA LEU A 61 26.68 -7.21 15.84
C LEU A 61 25.65 -8.25 15.39
N THR A 62 24.85 -8.75 16.32
CA THR A 62 23.72 -9.63 16.00
C THR A 62 22.40 -8.96 16.41
N TYR A 63 21.48 -8.86 15.47
CA TYR A 63 20.16 -8.29 15.69
C TYR A 63 19.06 -9.32 15.38
N TRP A 64 18.36 -9.77 16.41
CA TRP A 64 17.14 -10.60 16.28
C TRP A 64 15.93 -9.68 16.23
N CYS A 65 15.13 -9.76 15.17
CA CYS A 65 13.98 -8.88 15.00
C CYS A 65 12.79 -9.52 14.31
N SER A 66 11.62 -8.99 14.63
CA SER A 66 10.35 -9.38 14.05
C SER A 66 10.13 -8.65 12.72
N THR A 67 10.84 -9.07 11.66
CA THR A 67 10.74 -8.48 10.31
C THR A 67 10.31 -9.49 9.25
N GLN A 68 9.63 -9.03 8.18
CA GLN A 68 9.30 -9.83 7.00
C GLN A 68 10.46 -9.89 5.98
N THR A 69 11.47 -9.04 6.14
CA THR A 69 12.51 -8.81 5.14
C THR A 69 13.91 -8.76 5.77
N PRO A 70 14.44 -9.88 6.32
CA PRO A 70 15.71 -9.86 7.04
C PRO A 70 16.89 -9.36 6.19
N HIS A 71 16.96 -9.73 4.92
CA HIS A 71 18.03 -9.27 4.02
C HIS A 71 17.97 -7.76 3.73
N ALA A 72 16.76 -7.19 3.61
CA ALA A 72 16.61 -5.74 3.44
C ALA A 72 16.95 -5.01 4.76
N ALA A 73 16.55 -5.57 5.89
CA ALA A 73 16.90 -5.03 7.20
C ALA A 73 18.42 -5.03 7.42
N LEU A 74 19.13 -6.12 7.06
CA LEU A 74 20.58 -6.18 7.13
C LEU A 74 21.24 -5.06 6.30
N ARG A 75 20.89 -4.96 5.01
CA ARG A 75 21.45 -3.92 4.12
C ARG A 75 21.21 -2.51 4.66
N THR A 76 19.99 -2.22 5.13
CA THR A 76 19.68 -0.91 5.72
C THR A 76 20.48 -0.67 6.99
N LEU A 77 20.61 -1.68 7.85
CA LEU A 77 21.34 -1.56 9.11
C LEU A 77 22.82 -1.30 8.90
N VAL A 78 23.49 -2.05 8.01
CA VAL A 78 24.91 -1.87 7.73
C VAL A 78 25.20 -0.52 7.07
N ASP A 79 24.34 -0.08 6.14
CA ASP A 79 24.44 1.25 5.51
C ASP A 79 24.32 2.38 6.54
N MET A 80 23.33 2.30 7.44
CA MET A 80 23.11 3.33 8.47
C MET A 80 24.21 3.37 9.53
N LEU A 81 24.83 2.23 9.85
CA LEU A 81 25.88 2.14 10.86
C LEU A 81 27.30 2.26 10.28
N GLY A 82 27.44 2.25 8.95
CA GLY A 82 28.76 2.23 8.29
C GLY A 82 29.54 0.94 8.58
N ARG A 83 28.85 -0.21 8.68
CA ARG A 83 29.42 -1.53 8.95
C ARG A 83 29.42 -2.39 7.71
N ASP A 84 30.12 -3.53 7.77
CA ASP A 84 30.09 -4.55 6.72
C ASP A 84 29.08 -5.66 7.05
N GLU A 85 28.57 -6.33 5.99
CA GLU A 85 27.69 -7.50 6.15
C GLU A 85 28.40 -8.70 6.82
N SER A 86 29.72 -8.76 6.76
CA SER A 86 30.55 -9.81 7.39
C SER A 86 30.58 -9.76 8.91
N ASP A 87 30.41 -8.56 9.48
CA ASP A 87 30.46 -8.30 10.92
C ASP A 87 29.08 -7.91 11.51
N THR A 88 28.05 -8.08 10.73
CA THR A 88 26.66 -7.78 11.14
C THR A 88 25.73 -8.92 10.72
N ARG A 89 24.90 -9.37 11.64
CA ARG A 89 23.94 -10.44 11.40
C ARG A 89 22.52 -10.03 11.80
N VAL A 90 21.57 -10.19 10.89
CA VAL A 90 20.14 -10.05 11.19
C VAL A 90 19.48 -11.42 11.18
N VAL A 91 18.81 -11.75 12.26
CA VAL A 91 18.13 -13.03 12.47
C VAL A 91 16.64 -12.78 12.66
N THR A 92 15.81 -13.45 11.89
CA THR A 92 14.37 -13.42 12.07
C THR A 92 13.90 -14.79 12.50
N PRO A 93 13.45 -14.95 13.76
CA PRO A 93 12.79 -16.17 14.21
C PRO A 93 11.38 -16.29 13.62
N ASP A 94 10.61 -17.29 14.02
CA ASP A 94 9.18 -17.35 13.70
C ASP A 94 8.48 -16.11 14.23
N ILE A 95 7.71 -15.43 13.36
CA ILE A 95 7.03 -14.18 13.69
C ILE A 95 5.52 -14.36 13.75
N GLY A 96 4.88 -13.68 14.69
CA GLY A 96 3.43 -13.70 14.92
C GLY A 96 2.62 -12.81 13.97
N GLY A 97 2.95 -12.85 12.66
CA GLY A 97 2.34 -12.08 11.59
C GLY A 97 3.10 -10.81 11.26
N GLY A 98 2.98 -10.37 10.00
CA GLY A 98 3.63 -9.17 9.50
C GLY A 98 2.69 -8.30 8.67
N PHE A 99 2.06 -8.87 7.65
CA PHE A 99 1.01 -8.31 6.78
C PHE A 99 1.36 -7.01 6.05
N GLY A 100 2.64 -6.62 6.03
CA GLY A 100 3.13 -5.38 5.43
C GLY A 100 3.83 -4.45 6.43
N PRO A 101 3.26 -4.12 7.60
CA PRO A 101 3.93 -3.24 8.56
C PRO A 101 5.34 -3.67 8.95
N LYS A 102 5.63 -4.95 9.03
CA LYS A 102 6.97 -5.47 9.32
C LYS A 102 7.88 -5.59 8.09
N LEU A 103 7.50 -5.00 6.94
CA LEU A 103 8.37 -4.82 5.77
C LEU A 103 9.32 -3.63 5.93
N VAL A 104 8.95 -2.66 6.77
CA VAL A 104 9.67 -1.42 6.96
C VAL A 104 10.75 -1.61 8.02
N PHE A 105 11.91 -1.00 7.80
CA PHE A 105 12.93 -0.84 8.82
C PHE A 105 12.62 0.45 9.60
N TYR A 106 12.40 0.34 10.89
CA TYR A 106 11.97 1.45 11.73
C TYR A 106 13.14 2.08 12.50
N PRO A 107 12.99 3.33 12.98
CA PRO A 107 14.01 3.97 13.81
C PRO A 107 14.39 3.18 15.07
N GLU A 108 13.44 2.44 15.63
CA GLU A 108 13.67 1.59 16.80
C GLU A 108 14.66 0.47 16.52
N ASP A 109 14.68 -0.08 15.30
CA ASP A 109 15.56 -1.17 14.92
C ASP A 109 17.03 -0.74 15.00
N VAL A 110 17.39 0.40 14.40
CA VAL A 110 18.76 0.92 14.45
C VAL A 110 19.12 1.43 15.84
N THR A 111 18.16 2.02 16.56
CA THR A 111 18.39 2.54 17.92
C THR A 111 18.77 1.42 18.89
N LEU A 112 18.13 0.26 18.78
CA LEU A 112 18.48 -0.94 19.57
C LEU A 112 19.92 -1.37 19.32
N CYS A 113 20.34 -1.44 18.06
CA CYS A 113 21.69 -1.82 17.68
C CYS A 113 22.72 -0.82 18.20
N ILE A 114 22.49 0.47 18.06
CA ILE A 114 23.36 1.53 18.61
C ILE A 114 23.45 1.42 20.14
N ALA A 115 22.32 1.20 20.82
CA ALA A 115 22.29 1.03 22.28
C ALA A 115 23.11 -0.17 22.75
N ALA A 116 23.01 -1.32 22.04
CA ALA A 116 23.81 -2.51 22.37
C ALA A 116 25.31 -2.29 22.19
N MET A 117 25.69 -1.63 21.08
CA MET A 117 27.10 -1.25 20.83
C MET A 117 27.63 -0.28 21.88
N PHE A 118 26.85 0.74 22.23
CA PHE A 118 27.25 1.75 23.22
C PHE A 118 27.39 1.18 24.64
N LEU A 119 26.47 0.29 25.02
CA LEU A 119 26.44 -0.30 26.37
C LEU A 119 27.34 -1.52 26.52
N GLY A 120 27.83 -2.13 25.42
CA GLY A 120 28.59 -3.37 25.42
C GLY A 120 27.84 -4.56 26.04
N ARG A 121 26.52 -4.61 25.91
CA ARG A 121 25.66 -5.69 26.43
C ARG A 121 24.38 -5.80 25.61
N PRO A 122 23.69 -6.96 25.64
CA PRO A 122 22.41 -7.12 24.93
C PRO A 122 21.35 -6.13 25.39
N VAL A 123 20.62 -5.60 24.42
CA VAL A 123 19.48 -4.69 24.62
C VAL A 123 18.26 -5.27 23.96
N LYS A 124 17.14 -5.31 24.68
CA LYS A 124 15.84 -5.79 24.21
C LYS A 124 14.79 -4.72 24.27
N TRP A 125 13.99 -4.61 23.23
CA TRP A 125 12.78 -3.81 23.19
C TRP A 125 11.61 -4.62 22.63
N ILE A 126 10.43 -4.41 23.17
CA ILE A 126 9.18 -4.95 22.65
C ILE A 126 8.16 -3.81 22.64
N GLU A 127 7.60 -3.56 21.48
CA GLU A 127 6.52 -2.60 21.28
C GLU A 127 5.26 -3.07 22.02
N ASP A 128 4.58 -2.16 22.71
CA ASP A 128 3.25 -2.45 23.22
C ASP A 128 2.15 -2.21 22.16
N ARG A 129 0.93 -2.64 22.43
CA ARG A 129 -0.16 -2.52 21.46
C ARG A 129 -0.59 -1.07 21.20
N ARG A 130 -0.43 -0.17 22.14
CA ARG A 130 -0.77 1.26 21.98
C ARG A 130 0.28 1.94 21.10
N GLU A 131 1.54 1.65 21.33
CA GLU A 131 2.64 2.10 20.47
C GLU A 131 2.44 1.60 19.04
N HIS A 132 2.08 0.32 18.87
CA HIS A 132 1.81 -0.26 17.55
C HIS A 132 0.75 0.51 16.77
N PHE A 133 -0.34 0.92 17.39
CA PHE A 133 -1.40 1.67 16.72
C PHE A 133 -0.98 3.07 16.26
N VAL A 134 -0.02 3.70 16.92
CA VAL A 134 0.38 5.09 16.63
C VAL A 134 1.75 5.22 15.95
N ALA A 135 2.61 4.21 16.00
CA ALA A 135 3.97 4.26 15.46
C ALA A 135 4.15 3.41 14.20
N THR A 136 3.36 2.33 14.05
CA THR A 136 3.49 1.43 12.90
C THR A 136 2.85 2.04 11.66
N THR A 137 3.48 1.83 10.49
CA THR A 137 2.95 2.29 9.22
C THR A 137 1.54 1.77 8.96
N GLN A 138 0.75 2.56 8.27
CA GLN A 138 -0.65 2.33 7.98
C GLN A 138 -0.87 2.08 6.48
N GLU A 139 -2.13 1.88 6.08
CA GLU A 139 -2.51 1.60 4.69
C GLU A 139 -3.75 2.39 4.27
N ARG A 140 -4.14 2.30 3.00
CA ARG A 140 -5.32 2.94 2.42
C ARG A 140 -5.26 4.46 2.48
N ASP A 141 -6.35 5.09 2.93
CA ASP A 141 -6.57 6.53 2.94
C ASP A 141 -6.60 7.09 1.52
N GLN A 142 -7.55 6.59 0.75
CA GLN A 142 -7.76 6.99 -0.64
C GLN A 142 -9.15 7.59 -0.83
N TYR A 143 -9.18 8.72 -1.52
CA TYR A 143 -10.40 9.38 -1.99
C TYR A 143 -10.52 9.13 -3.49
N TRP A 144 -11.69 8.75 -3.93
CA TRP A 144 -11.98 8.38 -5.30
C TRP A 144 -13.16 9.19 -5.82
N GLU A 145 -12.98 9.88 -6.92
CA GLU A 145 -14.06 10.42 -7.74
C GLU A 145 -14.04 9.64 -9.04
N ILE A 146 -15.00 8.74 -9.22
CA ILE A 146 -14.97 7.79 -10.33
C ILE A 146 -16.30 7.70 -11.05
N GLU A 147 -16.22 7.52 -12.36
CA GLU A 147 -17.37 7.38 -13.23
C GLU A 147 -17.26 6.09 -14.04
N VAL A 148 -18.42 5.50 -14.34
CA VAL A 148 -18.54 4.36 -15.27
C VAL A 148 -19.58 4.66 -16.35
N ALA A 149 -19.19 4.42 -17.59
CA ALA A 149 -20.03 4.48 -18.77
C ALA A 149 -20.55 3.09 -19.13
N CYS A 150 -21.85 2.97 -19.43
CA CYS A 150 -22.50 1.72 -19.78
C CYS A 150 -23.43 1.88 -21.00
N ASP A 151 -23.63 0.77 -21.73
CA ASP A 151 -24.68 0.69 -22.76
C ASP A 151 -26.08 0.45 -22.16
N GLU A 152 -27.11 0.34 -23.01
CA GLU A 152 -28.51 0.12 -22.65
C GLU A 152 -28.74 -1.19 -21.86
N ASP A 153 -27.86 -2.19 -22.03
CA ASP A 153 -27.90 -3.47 -21.35
C ASP A 153 -27.06 -3.48 -20.06
N GLY A 154 -26.45 -2.37 -19.67
CA GLY A 154 -25.54 -2.26 -18.51
C GLY A 154 -24.15 -2.86 -18.73
N LYS A 155 -23.74 -3.09 -19.98
CA LYS A 155 -22.39 -3.53 -20.31
C LYS A 155 -21.43 -2.35 -20.16
N LEU A 156 -20.29 -2.56 -19.50
CA LEU A 156 -19.29 -1.53 -19.29
C LEU A 156 -18.64 -1.10 -20.60
N LEU A 157 -18.59 0.18 -20.85
CA LEU A 157 -17.92 0.81 -22.00
C LEU A 157 -16.61 1.46 -21.58
N GLY A 158 -16.58 2.08 -20.40
CA GLY A 158 -15.39 2.73 -19.90
C GLY A 158 -15.47 3.13 -18.44
N ILE A 159 -14.30 3.38 -17.85
CA ILE A 159 -14.16 3.95 -16.50
C ILE A 159 -13.20 5.13 -16.57
N ARG A 160 -13.51 6.21 -15.86
CA ARG A 160 -12.58 7.33 -15.66
C ARG A 160 -12.72 7.91 -14.27
N GLY A 161 -11.69 8.62 -13.82
CA GLY A 161 -11.77 9.30 -12.53
C GLY A 161 -10.43 9.73 -11.98
N GLU A 162 -10.47 10.10 -10.69
CA GLU A 162 -9.33 10.56 -9.93
C GLU A 162 -9.18 9.76 -8.63
N ILE A 163 -7.94 9.50 -8.24
CA ILE A 163 -7.57 8.96 -6.94
C ILE A 163 -6.68 9.99 -6.25
N VAL A 164 -7.06 10.42 -5.05
CA VAL A 164 -6.17 11.17 -4.16
C VAL A 164 -5.75 10.24 -3.02
N HIS A 165 -4.47 9.90 -2.97
CA HIS A 165 -3.89 9.02 -1.95
C HIS A 165 -3.15 9.85 -0.90
N ASP A 166 -3.60 9.77 0.36
CA ASP A 166 -2.90 10.36 1.50
C ASP A 166 -1.74 9.45 1.91
N HIS A 167 -0.53 9.83 1.52
CA HIS A 167 0.68 9.06 1.73
C HIS A 167 1.24 9.18 3.15
N GLY A 168 0.80 10.17 3.91
CA GLY A 168 1.37 10.52 5.21
C GLY A 168 2.65 11.35 5.08
N ALA A 169 3.46 11.38 6.14
CA ALA A 169 4.58 12.33 6.25
C ALA A 169 5.85 11.91 5.51
N TYR A 170 6.06 10.61 5.25
CA TYR A 170 7.29 10.05 4.69
C TYR A 170 7.02 8.97 3.65
N THR A 171 7.89 8.87 2.66
CA THR A 171 7.78 7.94 1.53
C THR A 171 8.51 6.61 1.81
N GLY A 172 8.08 5.87 2.81
CA GLY A 172 8.76 4.63 3.23
C GLY A 172 8.84 3.51 2.16
N ARG A 173 7.91 3.48 1.19
CA ARG A 173 7.86 2.49 0.09
C ARG A 173 7.46 3.10 -1.26
N GLY A 174 7.62 4.41 -1.42
CA GLY A 174 7.24 5.11 -2.63
C GLY A 174 5.74 5.11 -2.91
N ILE A 175 5.36 5.42 -4.13
CA ILE A 175 3.97 5.62 -4.58
C ILE A 175 3.24 4.34 -5.01
N ASN A 176 3.86 3.17 -4.86
CA ASN A 176 3.39 1.90 -5.41
C ASN A 176 1.95 1.55 -5.01
N LEU A 177 1.53 1.93 -3.80
CA LEU A 177 0.18 1.64 -3.32
C LEU A 177 -0.90 2.31 -4.18
N ALA A 178 -0.71 3.58 -4.50
CA ALA A 178 -1.66 4.34 -5.32
C ALA A 178 -1.65 3.85 -6.78
N ALA A 179 -0.46 3.60 -7.33
CA ALA A 179 -0.31 3.03 -8.67
C ALA A 179 -1.02 1.68 -8.79
N ASN A 180 -0.74 0.75 -7.88
CA ASN A 180 -1.39 -0.57 -7.87
C ASN A 180 -2.92 -0.49 -7.76
N SER A 181 -3.45 0.49 -7.02
CA SER A 181 -4.90 0.68 -6.92
C SER A 181 -5.52 1.06 -8.27
N ALA A 182 -4.88 1.93 -9.03
CA ALA A 182 -5.37 2.33 -10.36
C ALA A 182 -5.17 1.22 -11.40
N GLU A 183 -4.01 0.57 -11.42
CA GLU A 183 -3.66 -0.50 -12.37
C GLU A 183 -4.58 -1.72 -12.24
N THR A 184 -5.02 -2.02 -11.02
CA THR A 184 -5.83 -3.22 -10.74
C THR A 184 -7.32 -2.93 -10.66
N LEU A 185 -7.76 -1.70 -10.93
CA LEU A 185 -9.17 -1.30 -10.80
C LEU A 185 -10.11 -2.18 -11.61
N THR A 186 -9.76 -2.48 -12.86
CA THR A 186 -10.60 -3.26 -13.78
C THR A 186 -10.46 -4.77 -13.65
N MET A 187 -9.65 -5.24 -12.69
CA MET A 187 -9.38 -6.66 -12.50
C MET A 187 -10.66 -7.49 -12.31
N GLY A 188 -10.79 -8.56 -13.13
CA GLY A 188 -11.93 -9.46 -13.09
C GLY A 188 -13.12 -9.01 -13.95
N TYR A 189 -13.03 -7.85 -14.61
CA TYR A 189 -14.07 -7.33 -15.51
C TYR A 189 -13.52 -7.03 -16.90
N VAL A 190 -14.40 -7.14 -17.90
CA VAL A 190 -14.11 -6.68 -19.26
C VAL A 190 -14.50 -5.20 -19.33
N VAL A 191 -13.52 -4.32 -19.29
CA VAL A 191 -13.67 -2.88 -19.41
C VAL A 191 -12.85 -2.43 -20.63
N PRO A 192 -13.49 -1.98 -21.72
CA PRO A 192 -12.77 -1.64 -22.97
C PRO A 192 -11.82 -0.46 -22.86
N THR A 193 -12.16 0.52 -22.01
CA THR A 193 -11.37 1.74 -21.84
C THR A 193 -11.31 2.15 -20.37
N CYS A 194 -10.16 2.67 -19.94
CA CYS A 194 -9.98 3.16 -18.57
C CYS A 194 -9.01 4.34 -18.55
N ARG A 195 -9.29 5.37 -17.74
CA ARG A 195 -8.38 6.48 -17.46
C ARG A 195 -8.53 6.94 -16.02
N MET A 196 -7.47 6.79 -15.22
CA MET A 196 -7.41 7.23 -13.83
C MET A 196 -6.27 8.23 -13.66
N ASN A 197 -6.59 9.43 -13.17
CA ASN A 197 -5.59 10.36 -12.66
C ASN A 197 -5.27 10.01 -11.21
N VAL A 198 -4.01 9.87 -10.87
CA VAL A 198 -3.55 9.47 -9.53
C VAL A 198 -2.72 10.59 -8.93
N LYS A 199 -3.20 11.13 -7.82
CA LYS A 199 -2.51 12.14 -7.01
C LYS A 199 -2.07 11.54 -5.70
N VAL A 200 -0.79 11.69 -5.37
CA VAL A 200 -0.20 11.25 -4.11
C VAL A 200 0.17 12.46 -3.29
N ALA A 201 -0.50 12.63 -2.15
CA ALA A 201 -0.34 13.79 -1.28
C ALA A 201 0.44 13.45 -0.01
N LEU A 202 1.37 14.33 0.37
CA LEU A 202 2.04 14.29 1.67
C LEU A 202 1.20 15.01 2.71
N THR A 203 1.09 14.41 3.88
CA THR A 203 0.40 14.99 5.05
C THR A 203 1.24 14.81 6.31
N ASN A 204 0.77 15.33 7.43
CA ASN A 204 1.41 15.13 8.75
C ASN A 204 0.90 13.88 9.49
N LYS A 205 0.29 12.94 8.78
CA LYS A 205 -0.13 11.65 9.34
C LYS A 205 0.99 10.62 9.30
N ILE A 206 0.77 9.48 9.94
CA ILE A 206 1.65 8.30 9.87
C ILE A 206 1.77 7.86 8.40
N PRO A 207 2.98 7.49 7.92
CA PRO A 207 3.17 7.03 6.54
C PRO A 207 2.32 5.81 6.20
N THR A 208 1.79 5.79 4.98
CA THR A 208 1.17 4.59 4.40
C THR A 208 2.22 3.74 3.71
N THR A 209 2.09 2.44 3.87
CA THR A 209 2.90 1.43 3.19
C THR A 209 2.03 0.28 2.71
N PRO A 210 2.52 -0.57 1.81
CA PRO A 210 1.75 -1.74 1.40
C PRO A 210 1.41 -2.64 2.60
N VAL A 211 0.12 -2.83 2.83
CA VAL A 211 -0.43 -3.87 3.70
C VAL A 211 -1.06 -4.93 2.79
N ARG A 212 -1.24 -6.14 3.28
CA ARG A 212 -1.73 -7.31 2.53
C ARG A 212 -2.76 -6.97 1.47
N GLY A 213 -2.39 -7.19 0.19
CA GLY A 213 -3.16 -6.80 -0.99
C GLY A 213 -2.65 -5.55 -1.71
N ALA A 214 -1.97 -4.60 -1.02
CA ALA A 214 -1.17 -3.50 -1.59
C ALA A 214 -1.85 -2.76 -2.78
N GLY A 215 -3.04 -2.22 -2.58
CA GLY A 215 -3.83 -1.52 -3.61
C GLY A 215 -5.00 -2.35 -4.17
N HIS A 216 -4.88 -3.68 -4.23
CA HIS A 216 -5.96 -4.55 -4.74
C HIS A 216 -7.28 -4.45 -3.93
N PRO A 217 -7.28 -4.41 -2.58
CA PRO A 217 -8.52 -4.23 -1.83
C PRO A 217 -9.20 -2.90 -2.12
N GLN A 218 -8.41 -1.84 -2.34
CA GLN A 218 -8.90 -0.51 -2.67
C GLN A 218 -9.57 -0.52 -4.05
N ALA A 219 -8.90 -1.07 -5.04
CA ALA A 219 -9.39 -1.23 -6.40
C ALA A 219 -10.67 -2.07 -6.45
N THR A 220 -10.67 -3.22 -5.75
CA THR A 220 -11.83 -4.11 -5.69
C THR A 220 -13.03 -3.41 -5.07
N PHE A 221 -12.84 -2.69 -3.96
CA PHE A 221 -13.92 -1.93 -3.34
C PHE A 221 -14.48 -0.87 -4.29
N ALA A 222 -13.62 -0.08 -4.94
CA ALA A 222 -14.05 0.95 -5.88
C ALA A 222 -14.80 0.34 -7.07
N MET A 223 -14.27 -0.71 -7.69
CA MET A 223 -14.90 -1.38 -8.82
C MET A 223 -16.25 -1.99 -8.48
N GLU A 224 -16.38 -2.68 -7.34
CA GLU A 224 -17.64 -3.29 -6.93
C GLU A 224 -18.69 -2.22 -6.57
N ARG A 225 -18.29 -1.09 -6.03
CA ARG A 225 -19.17 0.05 -5.80
C ARG A 225 -19.68 0.66 -7.11
N LEU A 226 -18.79 0.95 -8.05
CA LEU A 226 -19.16 1.44 -9.38
C LEU A 226 -20.16 0.53 -10.09
N ARG A 227 -19.97 -0.78 -9.98
CA ARG A 227 -20.84 -1.77 -10.61
C ARG A 227 -22.26 -1.75 -10.05
N LEU A 228 -22.47 -1.31 -8.81
CA LEU A 228 -23.80 -1.23 -8.22
C LEU A 228 -24.69 -0.22 -8.92
N GLY A 229 -24.17 0.90 -9.42
CA GLY A 229 -24.95 1.91 -10.16
C GLY A 229 -25.74 1.29 -11.33
N PRO A 230 -25.09 0.69 -12.34
CA PRO A 230 -25.76 -0.01 -13.42
C PRO A 230 -26.67 -1.15 -12.96
N THR A 231 -26.27 -1.90 -11.92
CA THR A 231 -27.02 -3.06 -11.42
C THR A 231 -28.35 -2.69 -10.77
N LEU A 232 -28.39 -1.54 -10.10
CA LEU A 232 -29.59 -1.04 -9.39
C LEU A 232 -30.47 -0.13 -10.25
N HIS A 233 -30.04 0.22 -11.46
CA HIS A 233 -30.81 1.10 -12.34
C HIS A 233 -32.06 0.36 -12.86
N PRO A 234 -33.28 0.94 -12.73
CA PRO A 234 -34.52 0.23 -13.01
C PRO A 234 -34.70 -0.18 -14.48
N ASN A 235 -34.02 0.51 -15.39
CA ASN A 235 -34.11 0.27 -16.84
C ASN A 235 -32.98 -0.62 -17.37
N ILE A 236 -32.06 -1.06 -16.52
CA ILE A 236 -30.93 -1.89 -16.92
C ILE A 236 -31.11 -3.30 -16.37
N THR A 237 -31.29 -4.27 -17.26
CA THR A 237 -31.29 -5.69 -16.90
C THR A 237 -29.84 -6.20 -16.85
N TYR A 238 -29.30 -6.38 -15.65
CA TYR A 238 -27.92 -6.83 -15.47
C TYR A 238 -27.70 -8.21 -16.09
N LYS A 239 -26.90 -8.28 -17.14
CA LYS A 239 -26.38 -9.53 -17.70
C LYS A 239 -24.99 -9.82 -17.10
N ARG A 240 -24.76 -11.05 -16.62
CA ARG A 240 -23.48 -11.54 -16.06
C ARG A 240 -22.26 -11.43 -17.02
N SER A 241 -22.42 -10.82 -18.19
CA SER A 241 -21.44 -10.78 -19.29
C SER A 241 -20.22 -9.89 -19.04
N ASN A 242 -20.20 -9.07 -17.98
CA ASN A 242 -19.10 -8.17 -17.69
C ASN A 242 -17.93 -8.81 -16.90
N ARG A 243 -18.08 -10.06 -16.45
CA ARG A 243 -16.98 -10.81 -15.87
C ARG A 243 -16.20 -11.54 -16.95
N LEU A 244 -14.87 -11.63 -16.78
CA LEU A 244 -14.05 -12.48 -17.62
C LEU A 244 -14.60 -13.93 -17.57
N PRO A 245 -14.63 -14.67 -18.70
CA PRO A 245 -15.01 -16.07 -18.70
C PRO A 245 -14.14 -16.86 -17.72
N ASN A 246 -14.73 -17.74 -16.95
CA ASN A 246 -14.03 -18.61 -15.98
C ASN A 246 -13.00 -19.57 -16.62
N ASN A 247 -12.81 -19.52 -17.96
CA ASN A 247 -11.98 -20.43 -18.73
C ASN A 247 -10.59 -19.93 -19.05
N LEU A 248 -10.13 -18.80 -18.49
CA LEU A 248 -8.71 -18.49 -18.45
C LEU A 248 -8.09 -19.38 -17.38
N GLY A 249 -7.82 -20.64 -17.76
CA GLY A 249 -7.15 -21.61 -16.93
C GLY A 249 -5.76 -21.09 -16.54
N PHE A 250 -5.67 -20.64 -15.32
CA PHE A 250 -4.40 -20.63 -14.61
C PHE A 250 -4.19 -22.06 -14.11
N GLN A 251 -3.33 -22.80 -14.82
CA GLN A 251 -2.67 -23.99 -14.27
C GLN A 251 -1.55 -23.57 -13.34
#